data_7b120a70d92f2953a8db460ca780f149
#
_entry.id   7b120a70d92f2953a8db460ca780f149
#
_cell.length_a   1.000
_cell.length_b   1.000
_cell.length_c   1.000
_cell.angle_alpha   90.00
_cell.angle_beta   90.00
_cell.angle_gamma   90.00
#
_symmetry.space_group_name_H-M   'P 1'
#
loop_
_entity.id
_entity.type
_entity.pdbx_description
1 polymer ?
#
loop_
_entity_poly.entity_id
_entity_poly.type
_entity_poly.pdbx_seq_one_letter_code
_entity_poly.pdbx_strand_id
1 'polypeptide(L)'
;MLKIEDLYAQVADKPILKGLSLEVAPGEVHAIMGPNGAGKSTLANVLGGKPGYEVTAGSVAFMGEDLFALDPHERAATGLFLGFQYPVEIPGVSNVQFLREALNSQRKFREKEPLSGGEFLKLAKEKAALLQMDMEMLKRQVNVGFSGGEKKRAEMVQMGILDPSFAVLDETDSGLDIDALRVVGEGINAIMRGAGKGVLLITHYQRLLDVVKPDRVSVLADGRIVRTGGPELAVRLEEEGYDAVMAEAQAA
;
A
#
# COMPACT_ATOMS: atom_id res chain seq x y z
N MET A 1 -3.43 7.42 -12.94
CA MET A 1 -4.18 6.96 -11.75
C MET A 1 -3.77 7.72 -10.50
N LEU A 2 -2.51 7.66 -10.08
CA LEU A 2 -1.93 8.51 -9.05
C LEU A 2 -0.85 9.38 -9.70
N LYS A 3 -0.90 10.69 -9.48
CA LYS A 3 0.13 11.63 -9.95
C LYS A 3 0.54 12.52 -8.79
N ILE A 4 1.83 12.54 -8.50
CA ILE A 4 2.46 13.35 -7.45
C ILE A 4 3.39 14.33 -8.13
N GLU A 5 3.24 15.64 -7.84
CA GLU A 5 4.05 16.70 -8.42
C GLU A 5 4.67 17.55 -7.32
N ASP A 6 6.00 17.59 -7.30
CA ASP A 6 6.83 18.40 -6.41
C ASP A 6 6.38 18.36 -4.93
N LEU A 7 6.10 17.17 -4.42
CA LEU A 7 5.57 16.97 -3.07
C LEU A 7 6.62 17.24 -2.01
N TYR A 8 6.35 18.20 -1.14
CA TYR A 8 7.09 18.48 0.08
C TYR A 8 6.23 18.15 1.29
N ALA A 9 6.80 17.41 2.24
CA ALA A 9 6.11 17.09 3.48
C ALA A 9 7.08 17.02 4.66
N GLN A 10 6.56 17.36 5.85
CA GLN A 10 7.29 17.37 7.10
C GLN A 10 6.61 16.57 8.20
N VAL A 11 7.39 16.17 9.20
CA VAL A 11 6.93 15.51 10.42
C VAL A 11 7.61 16.22 11.59
N ALA A 12 6.84 16.74 12.54
CA ALA A 12 7.33 17.51 13.68
C ALA A 12 8.39 18.58 13.24
N ASP A 13 8.00 19.41 12.27
CA ASP A 13 8.81 20.50 11.68
C ASP A 13 10.10 20.04 10.95
N LYS A 14 10.29 18.74 10.80
CA LYS A 14 11.43 18.19 10.05
C LYS A 14 11.02 17.87 8.62
N PRO A 15 11.57 18.54 7.59
CA PRO A 15 11.30 18.21 6.19
C PRO A 15 11.80 16.81 5.85
N ILE A 16 10.92 15.96 5.33
CA ILE A 16 11.24 14.59 4.94
C ILE A 16 11.10 14.40 3.42
N LEU A 17 9.95 14.80 2.83
CA LEU A 17 9.81 14.81 1.38
C LEU A 17 10.23 16.19 0.86
N LYS A 18 11.01 16.23 -0.22
CA LYS A 18 11.72 17.42 -0.66
C LYS A 18 11.56 17.67 -2.17
N GLY A 19 10.34 17.64 -2.68
CA GLY A 19 10.03 17.78 -4.11
C GLY A 19 9.96 16.42 -4.81
N LEU A 20 9.23 15.48 -4.19
CA LEU A 20 9.01 14.16 -4.77
C LEU A 20 7.98 14.23 -5.89
N SER A 21 8.35 13.75 -7.07
CA SER A 21 7.44 13.59 -8.21
C SER A 21 7.40 12.13 -8.66
N LEU A 22 6.18 11.59 -8.85
CA LEU A 22 5.95 10.20 -9.22
C LEU A 22 4.61 10.07 -9.91
N GLU A 23 4.54 9.22 -10.93
CA GLU A 23 3.27 8.86 -11.57
C GLU A 23 3.11 7.34 -11.63
N VAL A 24 1.91 6.86 -11.31
CA VAL A 24 1.52 5.44 -11.44
C VAL A 24 0.29 5.36 -12.34
N ALA A 25 0.42 4.65 -13.44
CA ALA A 25 -0.66 4.48 -14.42
C ALA A 25 -1.70 3.44 -13.96
N PRO A 26 -2.90 3.44 -14.56
CA PRO A 26 -3.84 2.32 -14.39
C PRO A 26 -3.23 1.01 -14.88
N GLY A 27 -3.36 -0.06 -14.11
CA GLY A 27 -2.80 -1.38 -14.39
C GLY A 27 -1.34 -1.56 -13.95
N GLU A 28 -0.67 -0.49 -13.51
CA GLU A 28 0.75 -0.50 -13.15
C GLU A 28 0.98 -0.93 -11.70
N VAL A 29 2.00 -1.76 -11.50
CA VAL A 29 2.63 -2.01 -10.21
C VAL A 29 3.96 -1.28 -10.20
N HIS A 30 4.04 -0.21 -9.41
CA HIS A 30 5.23 0.61 -9.27
C HIS A 30 5.87 0.36 -7.90
N ALA A 31 7.11 -0.12 -7.89
CA ALA A 31 7.85 -0.33 -6.66
C ALA A 31 8.67 0.92 -6.29
N ILE A 32 8.67 1.28 -5.01
CA ILE A 32 9.61 2.25 -4.45
C ILE A 32 10.58 1.52 -3.54
N MET A 33 11.86 1.65 -3.85
CA MET A 33 12.97 1.18 -3.03
C MET A 33 13.80 2.36 -2.53
N GLY A 34 14.59 2.16 -1.49
CA GLY A 34 15.46 3.22 -0.97
C GLY A 34 15.95 2.90 0.44
N PRO A 35 17.01 3.56 0.90
CA PRO A 35 17.57 3.33 2.22
C PRO A 35 16.60 3.71 3.34
N ASN A 36 16.90 3.26 4.56
CA ASN A 36 16.13 3.65 5.73
C ASN A 36 16.22 5.17 5.95
N GLY A 37 15.10 5.79 6.30
CA GLY A 37 15.01 7.23 6.47
C GLY A 37 14.86 8.04 5.17
N ALA A 38 14.80 7.42 4.00
CA ALA A 38 14.63 8.11 2.72
C ALA A 38 13.27 8.83 2.55
N GLY A 39 12.26 8.48 3.37
CA GLY A 39 10.91 9.08 3.31
C GLY A 39 9.82 8.14 2.78
N LYS A 40 10.10 6.84 2.60
CA LYS A 40 9.15 5.86 2.03
C LYS A 40 7.83 5.80 2.81
N SER A 41 7.90 5.50 4.13
CA SER A 41 6.71 5.45 4.98
C SER A 41 6.07 6.83 5.20
N THR A 42 6.86 7.92 5.10
CA THR A 42 6.31 9.27 5.11
C THR A 42 5.41 9.48 3.90
N LEU A 43 5.83 9.06 2.71
CA LEU A 43 5.01 9.12 1.51
C LEU A 43 3.69 8.33 1.69
N ALA A 44 3.76 7.09 2.16
CA ALA A 44 2.58 6.27 2.43
C ALA A 44 1.61 6.95 3.41
N ASN A 45 2.13 7.50 4.52
CA ASN A 45 1.32 8.16 5.54
C ASN A 45 0.70 9.48 5.02
N VAL A 46 1.41 10.26 4.21
CA VAL A 46 0.89 11.47 3.55
C VAL A 46 -0.26 11.12 2.60
N LEU A 47 -0.08 10.11 1.76
CA LEU A 47 -1.13 9.63 0.86
C LEU A 47 -2.36 9.12 1.62
N GLY A 48 -2.15 8.45 2.75
CA GLY A 48 -3.21 7.97 3.63
C GLY A 48 -3.90 9.07 4.45
N GLY A 49 -3.35 10.28 4.51
CA GLY A 49 -3.89 11.39 5.32
C GLY A 49 -3.68 11.22 6.82
N LYS A 50 -2.59 10.57 7.23
CA LYS A 50 -2.31 10.33 8.65
C LYS A 50 -1.98 11.64 9.38
N PRO A 51 -2.62 11.92 10.54
CA PRO A 51 -2.31 13.10 11.33
C PRO A 51 -0.81 13.20 11.72
N GLY A 52 -0.29 14.42 11.77
CA GLY A 52 1.11 14.70 12.10
C GLY A 52 2.08 14.63 10.92
N TYR A 53 1.56 14.42 9.73
CA TYR A 53 2.28 14.51 8.46
C TYR A 53 1.74 15.71 7.69
N GLU A 54 2.51 16.78 7.60
CA GLU A 54 2.08 18.03 6.98
C GLU A 54 2.63 18.16 5.56
N VAL A 55 1.76 18.41 4.60
CA VAL A 55 2.14 18.79 3.25
C VAL A 55 2.42 20.29 3.23
N THR A 56 3.62 20.67 2.82
CA THR A 56 4.04 22.08 2.79
C THR A 56 4.05 22.66 1.38
N ALA A 57 4.16 21.84 0.35
CA ALA A 57 4.04 22.24 -1.06
C ALA A 57 3.82 21.02 -1.97
N GLY A 58 3.45 21.27 -3.22
CA GLY A 58 3.18 20.25 -4.23
C GLY A 58 1.73 19.82 -4.26
N SER A 59 1.44 18.85 -5.12
CA SER A 59 0.08 18.33 -5.32
C SER A 59 0.06 16.82 -5.51
N VAL A 60 -1.07 16.20 -5.18
CA VAL A 60 -1.33 14.79 -5.46
C VAL A 60 -2.71 14.66 -6.10
N ALA A 61 -2.76 14.24 -7.35
CA ALA A 61 -3.99 13.86 -8.01
C ALA A 61 -4.21 12.34 -7.95
N PHE A 62 -5.37 11.94 -7.48
CA PHE A 62 -5.82 10.56 -7.46
C PHE A 62 -7.11 10.42 -8.24
N MET A 63 -7.13 9.58 -9.28
CA MET A 63 -8.27 9.41 -10.20
C MET A 63 -8.76 10.72 -10.83
N GLY A 64 -7.88 11.73 -10.92
CA GLY A 64 -8.19 13.07 -11.48
C GLY A 64 -8.62 14.10 -10.44
N GLU A 65 -8.83 13.71 -9.18
CA GLU A 65 -9.25 14.58 -8.09
C GLU A 65 -8.06 14.94 -7.18
N ASP A 66 -8.11 16.10 -6.54
CA ASP A 66 -7.10 16.49 -5.54
C ASP A 66 -7.23 15.62 -4.30
N LEU A 67 -6.22 14.79 -4.04
CA LEU A 67 -6.21 13.88 -2.89
C LEU A 67 -6.23 14.62 -1.55
N PHE A 68 -5.65 15.81 -1.50
CA PHE A 68 -5.54 16.58 -0.25
C PHE A 68 -6.84 17.31 0.13
N ALA A 69 -7.77 17.44 -0.80
CA ALA A 69 -9.12 17.92 -0.51
C ALA A 69 -10.00 16.87 0.19
N LEU A 70 -9.58 15.62 0.22
CA LEU A 70 -10.32 14.49 0.78
C LEU A 70 -9.84 14.13 2.19
N ASP A 71 -10.77 13.88 3.10
CA ASP A 71 -10.49 13.27 4.39
C ASP A 71 -10.04 11.80 4.23
N PRO A 72 -9.33 11.20 5.20
CA PRO A 72 -8.84 9.81 5.10
C PRO A 72 -9.93 8.78 4.76
N HIS A 73 -11.13 8.93 5.32
CA HIS A 73 -12.25 8.04 5.04
C HIS A 73 -12.80 8.21 3.62
N GLU A 74 -12.77 9.43 3.08
CA GLU A 74 -13.17 9.73 1.70
C GLU A 74 -12.14 9.18 0.71
N ARG A 75 -10.82 9.31 1.00
CA ARG A 75 -9.75 8.67 0.22
C ARG A 75 -9.96 7.14 0.12
N ALA A 76 -10.29 6.50 1.24
CA ALA A 76 -10.61 5.07 1.26
C ALA A 76 -11.89 4.76 0.45
N ALA A 77 -12.91 5.60 0.56
CA ALA A 77 -14.17 5.43 -0.17
C ALA A 77 -14.02 5.63 -1.68
N THR A 78 -13.13 6.52 -2.13
CA THR A 78 -12.78 6.67 -3.56
C THR A 78 -11.98 5.50 -4.10
N GLY A 79 -11.39 4.67 -3.24
CA GLY A 79 -10.72 3.43 -3.63
C GLY A 79 -9.22 3.40 -3.35
N LEU A 80 -8.72 4.28 -2.50
CA LEU A 80 -7.35 4.21 -2.00
C LEU A 80 -7.28 3.23 -0.82
N PHE A 81 -6.39 2.24 -0.87
CA PHE A 81 -6.08 1.34 0.23
C PHE A 81 -4.66 1.60 0.72
N LEU A 82 -4.47 1.63 2.04
CA LEU A 82 -3.16 1.74 2.66
C LEU A 82 -2.86 0.46 3.46
N GLY A 83 -1.87 -0.30 3.02
CA GLY A 83 -1.27 -1.39 3.77
C GLY A 83 -0.18 -0.83 4.69
N PHE A 84 -0.34 -1.03 5.99
CA PHE A 84 0.56 -0.45 6.99
C PHE A 84 1.79 -1.33 7.23
N GLN A 85 2.94 -0.71 7.48
CA GLN A 85 4.13 -1.43 7.96
C GLN A 85 3.80 -2.25 9.21
N TYR A 86 3.08 -1.65 10.16
CA TYR A 86 2.59 -2.29 11.39
C TYR A 86 1.08 -2.19 11.48
N PRO A 87 0.33 -3.25 11.09
CA PRO A 87 -1.13 -3.25 11.19
C PRO A 87 -1.62 -3.05 12.62
N VAL A 88 -2.54 -2.10 12.79
CA VAL A 88 -3.05 -1.68 14.10
C VAL A 88 -3.97 -2.75 14.70
N GLU A 89 -3.91 -2.94 16.01
CA GLU A 89 -4.84 -3.78 16.76
C GLU A 89 -6.06 -2.95 17.18
N ILE A 90 -7.27 -3.52 17.04
CA ILE A 90 -8.52 -2.89 17.47
C ILE A 90 -9.23 -3.84 18.46
N PRO A 91 -8.92 -3.72 19.76
CA PRO A 91 -9.58 -4.55 20.79
C PRO A 91 -11.09 -4.33 20.82
N GLY A 92 -11.84 -5.40 21.03
CA GLY A 92 -13.30 -5.36 21.14
C GLY A 92 -14.07 -5.38 19.81
N VAL A 93 -13.40 -5.24 18.66
CA VAL A 93 -14.03 -5.25 17.34
C VAL A 93 -13.56 -6.46 16.52
N SER A 94 -14.47 -7.32 16.08
CA SER A 94 -14.11 -8.46 15.22
C SER A 94 -13.80 -8.01 13.79
N ASN A 95 -12.91 -8.76 13.09
CA ASN A 95 -12.62 -8.49 11.67
C ASN A 95 -13.91 -8.51 10.82
N VAL A 96 -14.83 -9.44 11.08
CA VAL A 96 -16.11 -9.54 10.35
C VAL A 96 -16.93 -8.25 10.49
N GLN A 97 -17.05 -7.72 11.72
CA GLN A 97 -17.80 -6.48 11.96
C GLN A 97 -17.12 -5.28 11.31
N PHE A 98 -15.81 -5.13 11.56
CA PHE A 98 -15.01 -4.06 11.00
C PHE A 98 -15.09 -3.99 9.48
N LEU A 99 -14.84 -5.13 8.82
CA LEU A 99 -14.79 -5.17 7.36
C LEU A 99 -16.17 -5.02 6.70
N ARG A 100 -17.24 -5.54 7.33
CA ARG A 100 -18.60 -5.33 6.83
C ARG A 100 -19.01 -3.86 6.88
N GLU A 101 -18.73 -3.19 8.00
CA GLU A 101 -19.04 -1.77 8.14
C GLU A 101 -18.19 -0.91 7.20
N ALA A 102 -16.90 -1.19 7.09
CA ALA A 102 -16.00 -0.48 6.18
C ALA A 102 -16.46 -0.63 4.71
N LEU A 103 -16.74 -1.86 4.26
CA LEU A 103 -17.22 -2.12 2.91
C LEU A 103 -18.58 -1.46 2.63
N ASN A 104 -19.53 -1.56 3.56
CA ASN A 104 -20.85 -0.95 3.39
C ASN A 104 -20.80 0.59 3.41
N SER A 105 -19.89 1.18 4.20
CA SER A 105 -19.63 2.61 4.16
C SER A 105 -19.07 3.07 2.80
N GLN A 106 -18.12 2.32 2.23
CA GLN A 106 -17.60 2.60 0.88
C GLN A 106 -18.69 2.42 -0.20
N ARG A 107 -19.53 1.38 -0.08
CA ARG A 107 -20.65 1.15 -1.00
C ARG A 107 -21.64 2.30 -0.97
N LYS A 108 -22.00 2.76 0.24
CA LYS A 108 -22.89 3.93 0.43
C LYS A 108 -22.30 5.19 -0.18
N PHE A 109 -21.01 5.47 0.02
CA PHE A 109 -20.32 6.60 -0.60
C PHE A 109 -20.38 6.56 -2.14
N ARG A 110 -20.32 5.34 -2.70
CA ARG A 110 -20.42 5.09 -4.16
C ARG A 110 -21.86 4.88 -4.64
N GLU A 111 -22.86 5.25 -3.86
CA GLU A 111 -24.31 5.10 -4.16
C GLU A 111 -24.71 3.65 -4.49
N LYS A 112 -24.06 2.67 -3.85
CA LYS A 112 -24.37 1.23 -3.99
C LYS A 112 -25.09 0.71 -2.75
N GLU A 113 -26.03 -0.21 -2.95
CA GLU A 113 -26.72 -0.87 -1.85
C GLU A 113 -25.76 -1.64 -0.94
N PRO A 114 -25.95 -1.59 0.39
CA PRO A 114 -25.13 -2.33 1.34
C PRO A 114 -25.31 -3.84 1.15
N LEU A 115 -24.23 -4.60 1.40
CA LEU A 115 -24.32 -6.05 1.41
C LEU A 115 -25.04 -6.54 2.68
N SER A 116 -25.93 -7.51 2.50
CA SER A 116 -26.47 -8.28 3.61
C SER A 116 -25.37 -9.07 4.35
N GLY A 117 -25.65 -9.53 5.57
CA GLY A 117 -24.71 -10.35 6.32
C GLY A 117 -24.30 -11.64 5.59
N GLY A 118 -25.24 -12.28 4.88
CA GLY A 118 -24.99 -13.51 4.11
C GLY A 118 -24.08 -13.27 2.90
N GLU A 119 -24.34 -12.22 2.12
CA GLU A 119 -23.52 -11.84 0.97
C GLU A 119 -22.09 -11.46 1.41
N PHE A 120 -21.98 -10.68 2.48
CA PHE A 120 -20.67 -10.34 3.05
C PHE A 120 -19.89 -11.58 3.49
N LEU A 121 -20.51 -12.52 4.22
CA LEU A 121 -19.83 -13.74 4.65
C LEU A 121 -19.39 -14.62 3.49
N LYS A 122 -20.15 -14.68 2.40
CA LYS A 122 -19.75 -15.37 1.17
C LYS A 122 -18.51 -14.74 0.56
N LEU A 123 -18.48 -13.41 0.42
CA LEU A 123 -17.33 -12.66 -0.07
C LEU A 123 -16.11 -12.87 0.84
N ALA A 124 -16.28 -12.72 2.15
CA ALA A 124 -15.20 -12.89 3.12
C ALA A 124 -14.60 -14.30 3.07
N LYS A 125 -15.41 -15.34 2.91
CA LYS A 125 -14.97 -16.72 2.74
C LYS A 125 -14.13 -16.91 1.48
N GLU A 126 -14.57 -16.32 0.36
CA GLU A 126 -13.84 -16.37 -0.91
C GLU A 126 -12.44 -15.72 -0.76
N LYS A 127 -12.38 -14.51 -0.17
CA LYS A 127 -11.11 -13.79 -0.02
C LYS A 127 -10.18 -14.43 1.02
N ALA A 128 -10.73 -14.98 2.10
CA ALA A 128 -9.95 -15.74 3.07
C ALA A 128 -9.33 -17.00 2.44
N ALA A 129 -10.09 -17.74 1.63
CA ALA A 129 -9.61 -18.92 0.93
C ALA A 129 -8.48 -18.60 -0.06
N LEU A 130 -8.60 -17.50 -0.83
CA LEU A 130 -7.57 -17.01 -1.75
C LEU A 130 -6.22 -16.78 -1.04
N LEU A 131 -6.27 -16.31 0.21
CA LEU A 131 -5.09 -15.93 1.01
C LEU A 131 -4.73 -16.98 2.07
N GLN A 132 -5.26 -18.19 1.93
CA GLN A 132 -5.00 -19.32 2.85
C GLN A 132 -5.21 -18.94 4.31
N MET A 133 -6.24 -18.11 4.59
CA MET A 133 -6.57 -17.66 5.94
C MET A 133 -7.81 -18.42 6.45
N ASP A 134 -7.74 -18.94 7.67
CA ASP A 134 -8.89 -19.58 8.30
C ASP A 134 -9.98 -18.53 8.59
N MET A 135 -11.23 -18.88 8.29
CA MET A 135 -12.42 -18.06 8.60
C MET A 135 -12.56 -17.77 10.10
N GLU A 136 -12.08 -18.64 10.98
CA GLU A 136 -12.07 -18.40 12.43
C GLU A 136 -11.22 -17.17 12.80
N MET A 137 -10.17 -16.87 12.03
CA MET A 137 -9.37 -15.66 12.21
C MET A 137 -10.18 -14.38 11.99
N LEU A 138 -11.16 -14.42 11.06
CA LEU A 138 -12.05 -13.27 10.81
C LEU A 138 -13.05 -13.02 11.94
N LYS A 139 -13.35 -14.01 12.76
CA LYS A 139 -14.19 -13.85 13.95
C LYS A 139 -13.45 -13.22 15.11
N ARG A 140 -12.12 -13.29 15.13
CA ARG A 140 -11.28 -12.70 16.16
C ARG A 140 -11.25 -11.16 16.02
N GLN A 141 -10.84 -10.50 17.10
CA GLN A 141 -10.63 -9.06 17.12
C GLN A 141 -9.53 -8.66 16.12
N VAL A 142 -9.67 -7.49 15.52
CA VAL A 142 -8.76 -7.01 14.46
C VAL A 142 -7.32 -7.01 14.97
N ASN A 143 -6.51 -7.89 14.40
CA ASN A 143 -5.07 -8.05 14.63
C ASN A 143 -4.65 -8.41 16.07
N VAL A 144 -5.57 -8.54 17.03
CA VAL A 144 -5.25 -8.81 18.45
C VAL A 144 -4.71 -10.22 18.60
N GLY A 145 -3.45 -10.31 19.06
CA GLY A 145 -2.76 -11.58 19.27
C GLY A 145 -2.45 -12.35 17.98
N PHE A 146 -2.43 -11.68 16.83
CA PHE A 146 -1.97 -12.25 15.58
C PHE A 146 -0.43 -12.20 15.51
N SER A 147 0.18 -13.23 14.96
CA SER A 147 1.59 -13.17 14.54
C SER A 147 1.79 -12.18 13.41
N GLY A 148 3.03 -11.79 13.13
CA GLY A 148 3.34 -10.86 12.02
C GLY A 148 2.78 -11.35 10.67
N GLY A 149 2.99 -12.62 10.34
CA GLY A 149 2.47 -13.24 9.11
C GLY A 149 0.95 -13.29 9.06
N GLU A 150 0.27 -13.57 10.19
CA GLU A 150 -1.20 -13.53 10.27
C GLU A 150 -1.75 -12.12 10.07
N LYS A 151 -1.11 -11.09 10.67
CA LYS A 151 -1.48 -9.68 10.46
C LYS A 151 -1.40 -9.29 8.99
N LYS A 152 -0.31 -9.65 8.30
CA LYS A 152 -0.12 -9.32 6.88
C LYS A 152 -1.10 -10.08 5.97
N ARG A 153 -1.36 -11.35 6.24
CA ARG A 153 -2.42 -12.09 5.51
C ARG A 153 -3.80 -11.50 5.77
N ALA A 154 -4.11 -11.12 7.01
CA ALA A 154 -5.38 -10.46 7.34
C ALA A 154 -5.52 -9.12 6.61
N GLU A 155 -4.44 -8.33 6.49
CA GLU A 155 -4.42 -7.08 5.73
C GLU A 155 -4.69 -7.31 4.23
N MET A 156 -4.13 -8.38 3.63
CA MET A 156 -4.45 -8.76 2.25
C MET A 156 -5.90 -9.23 2.09
N VAL A 157 -6.47 -9.93 3.08
CA VAL A 157 -7.91 -10.28 3.08
C VAL A 157 -8.76 -9.01 3.14
N GLN A 158 -8.38 -8.02 3.97
CA GLN A 158 -9.04 -6.71 4.02
C GLN A 158 -9.00 -6.03 2.65
N MET A 159 -7.83 -5.97 2.02
CA MET A 159 -7.66 -5.42 0.66
C MET A 159 -8.57 -6.16 -0.35
N GLY A 160 -8.60 -7.47 -0.31
CA GLY A 160 -9.45 -8.28 -1.20
C GLY A 160 -10.96 -8.05 -1.01
N ILE A 161 -11.41 -7.84 0.23
CA ILE A 161 -12.82 -7.56 0.56
C ILE A 161 -13.21 -6.13 0.15
N LEU A 162 -12.34 -5.14 0.44
CA LEU A 162 -12.60 -3.73 0.13
C LEU A 162 -12.45 -3.41 -1.36
N ASP A 163 -11.75 -4.25 -2.10
CA ASP A 163 -11.59 -4.17 -3.56
C ASP A 163 -11.20 -2.77 -4.05
N PRO A 164 -10.04 -2.24 -3.62
CA PRO A 164 -9.63 -0.89 -3.96
C PRO A 164 -9.24 -0.74 -5.44
N SER A 165 -9.29 0.49 -5.93
CA SER A 165 -8.74 0.85 -7.24
C SER A 165 -7.22 1.03 -7.18
N PHE A 166 -6.69 1.47 -6.04
CA PHE A 166 -5.27 1.71 -5.84
C PHE A 166 -4.82 1.28 -4.44
N ALA A 167 -3.72 0.57 -4.36
CA ALA A 167 -3.12 0.17 -3.09
C ALA A 167 -1.74 0.81 -2.90
N VAL A 168 -1.52 1.45 -1.77
CA VAL A 168 -0.19 1.82 -1.26
C VAL A 168 0.18 0.80 -0.20
N LEU A 169 1.21 0.01 -0.46
CA LEU A 169 1.62 -1.10 0.40
C LEU A 169 3.00 -0.80 1.01
N ASP A 170 3.04 -0.48 2.30
CA ASP A 170 4.27 -0.08 2.99
C ASP A 170 4.87 -1.28 3.74
N GLU A 171 6.00 -1.80 3.24
CA GLU A 171 6.78 -2.90 3.80
C GLU A 171 5.91 -4.11 4.22
N THR A 172 5.02 -4.54 3.32
CA THR A 172 4.12 -5.68 3.55
C THR A 172 4.84 -7.01 3.68
N ASP A 173 6.11 -7.07 3.35
CA ASP A 173 7.02 -8.22 3.44
C ASP A 173 7.83 -8.27 4.75
N SER A 174 7.78 -7.23 5.57
CA SER A 174 8.55 -7.15 6.80
C SER A 174 8.16 -8.24 7.80
N GLY A 175 9.15 -9.02 8.25
CA GLY A 175 8.97 -10.09 9.25
C GLY A 175 8.24 -11.33 8.74
N LEU A 176 8.07 -11.50 7.43
CA LEU A 176 7.50 -12.71 6.83
C LEU A 176 8.57 -13.77 6.55
N ASP A 177 8.21 -15.04 6.79
CA ASP A 177 8.93 -16.17 6.23
C ASP A 177 8.66 -16.31 4.72
N ILE A 178 9.39 -17.19 4.05
CA ILE A 178 9.33 -17.36 2.59
C ILE A 178 7.93 -17.76 2.12
N ASP A 179 7.25 -18.64 2.86
CA ASP A 179 5.93 -19.13 2.47
C ASP A 179 4.85 -18.06 2.66
N ALA A 180 4.89 -17.33 3.77
CA ALA A 180 3.97 -16.19 4.00
C ALA A 180 4.20 -15.07 2.99
N LEU A 181 5.45 -14.76 2.64
CA LEU A 181 5.80 -13.77 1.62
C LEU A 181 5.22 -14.14 0.26
N ARG A 182 5.34 -15.42 -0.14
CA ARG A 182 4.76 -15.91 -1.40
C ARG A 182 3.24 -15.76 -1.41
N VAL A 183 2.54 -16.17 -0.35
CA VAL A 183 1.08 -16.03 -0.23
C VAL A 183 0.66 -14.56 -0.33
N VAL A 184 1.37 -13.65 0.34
CA VAL A 184 1.12 -12.20 0.27
C VAL A 184 1.34 -11.66 -1.14
N GLY A 185 2.46 -12.00 -1.78
CA GLY A 185 2.78 -11.53 -3.14
C GLY A 185 1.80 -12.07 -4.19
N GLU A 186 1.45 -13.35 -4.13
CA GLU A 186 0.40 -13.94 -4.99
C GLU A 186 -0.96 -13.29 -4.74
N GLY A 187 -1.28 -12.98 -3.47
CA GLY A 187 -2.48 -12.26 -3.08
C GLY A 187 -2.54 -10.85 -3.70
N ILE A 188 -1.44 -10.09 -3.64
CA ILE A 188 -1.34 -8.78 -4.29
C ILE A 188 -1.64 -8.92 -5.79
N ASN A 189 -0.99 -9.88 -6.47
CA ASN A 189 -1.22 -10.12 -7.88
C ASN A 189 -2.68 -10.50 -8.18
N ALA A 190 -3.27 -11.43 -7.42
CA ALA A 190 -4.63 -11.89 -7.64
C ALA A 190 -5.70 -10.80 -7.41
N ILE A 191 -5.45 -9.87 -6.49
CA ILE A 191 -6.40 -8.81 -6.13
C ILE A 191 -6.19 -7.57 -6.99
N MET A 192 -4.94 -7.18 -7.25
CA MET A 192 -4.57 -5.88 -7.81
C MET A 192 -4.09 -5.93 -9.26
N ARG A 193 -3.66 -7.09 -9.80
CA ARG A 193 -3.32 -7.23 -11.21
C ARG A 193 -4.59 -7.34 -12.05
N GLY A 194 -5.17 -6.21 -12.39
CA GLY A 194 -6.37 -6.12 -13.22
C GLY A 194 -6.47 -4.79 -13.94
N ALA A 195 -7.20 -4.76 -15.03
CA ALA A 195 -7.43 -3.52 -15.78
C ALA A 195 -8.05 -2.45 -14.87
N GLY A 196 -7.40 -1.29 -14.82
CA GLY A 196 -7.89 -0.14 -14.05
C GLY A 196 -7.49 -0.12 -12.57
N LYS A 197 -6.68 -1.07 -12.08
CA LYS A 197 -6.11 -1.02 -10.73
C LYS A 197 -4.64 -0.63 -10.76
N GLY A 198 -4.13 -0.05 -9.66
CA GLY A 198 -2.72 0.31 -9.54
C GLY A 198 -2.16 -0.02 -8.16
N VAL A 199 -0.85 -0.22 -8.08
CA VAL A 199 -0.16 -0.51 -6.83
C VAL A 199 1.09 0.36 -6.72
N LEU A 200 1.25 1.02 -5.58
CA LEU A 200 2.51 1.59 -5.13
C LEU A 200 3.06 0.68 -4.03
N LEU A 201 4.07 -0.11 -4.38
CA LEU A 201 4.67 -1.09 -3.49
C LEU A 201 5.97 -0.54 -2.90
N ILE A 202 5.97 -0.26 -1.61
CA ILE A 202 7.16 0.21 -0.88
C ILE A 202 7.81 -1.00 -0.21
N THR A 203 9.02 -1.32 -0.62
CA THR A 203 9.81 -2.41 -0.04
C THR A 203 11.31 -2.14 -0.18
N HIS A 204 12.09 -2.78 0.63
CA HIS A 204 13.54 -2.84 0.50
C HIS A 204 14.06 -4.26 0.20
N TYR A 205 13.16 -5.22 -0.03
CA TYR A 205 13.48 -6.61 -0.30
C TYR A 205 13.13 -7.01 -1.74
N GLN A 206 14.12 -7.48 -2.48
CA GLN A 206 13.96 -8.04 -3.81
C GLN A 206 12.97 -9.22 -3.84
N ARG A 207 12.97 -10.06 -2.78
CA ARG A 207 12.16 -11.29 -2.73
C ARG A 207 10.66 -11.08 -2.95
N LEU A 208 10.09 -9.97 -2.45
CA LEU A 208 8.70 -9.65 -2.75
C LEU A 208 8.53 -9.27 -4.22
N LEU A 209 9.49 -8.52 -4.78
CA LEU A 209 9.45 -8.08 -6.17
C LEU A 209 9.57 -9.27 -7.15
N ASP A 210 10.27 -10.34 -6.79
CA ASP A 210 10.34 -11.57 -7.58
C ASP A 210 8.98 -12.24 -7.75
N VAL A 211 8.10 -12.13 -6.76
CA VAL A 211 6.73 -12.66 -6.80
C VAL A 211 5.76 -11.68 -7.47
N VAL A 212 5.79 -10.41 -7.05
CA VAL A 212 4.85 -9.39 -7.53
C VAL A 212 5.19 -8.91 -8.94
N LYS A 213 6.47 -8.88 -9.32
CA LYS A 213 7.00 -8.46 -10.64
C LYS A 213 6.53 -7.06 -11.02
N PRO A 214 7.09 -6.01 -10.42
CA PRO A 214 6.67 -4.65 -10.70
C PRO A 214 6.95 -4.28 -12.16
N ASP A 215 6.16 -3.36 -12.71
CA ASP A 215 6.34 -2.82 -14.06
C ASP A 215 7.43 -1.74 -14.08
N ARG A 216 7.54 -0.98 -12.96
CA ARG A 216 8.54 0.07 -12.76
C ARG A 216 9.09 0.03 -11.35
N VAL A 217 10.32 0.47 -11.21
CA VAL A 217 11.02 0.62 -9.93
C VAL A 217 11.59 2.03 -9.84
N SER A 218 11.32 2.72 -8.73
CA SER A 218 11.91 4.02 -8.43
C SER A 218 12.74 3.95 -7.15
N VAL A 219 13.85 4.66 -7.15
CA VAL A 219 14.72 4.81 -5.99
C VAL A 219 14.41 6.13 -5.31
N LEU A 220 13.97 6.04 -4.05
CA LEU A 220 13.76 7.19 -3.17
C LEU A 220 14.98 7.39 -2.27
N ALA A 221 15.58 8.55 -2.34
CA ALA A 221 16.69 8.94 -1.48
C ALA A 221 16.56 10.41 -1.07
N ASP A 222 16.84 10.72 0.18
CA ASP A 222 16.75 12.07 0.75
C ASP A 222 15.45 12.82 0.38
N GLY A 223 14.32 12.13 0.42
CA GLY A 223 13.00 12.69 0.16
C GLY A 223 12.67 12.96 -1.32
N ARG A 224 13.46 12.43 -2.26
CA ARG A 224 13.28 12.62 -3.72
C ARG A 224 13.40 11.31 -4.47
N ILE A 225 12.68 11.19 -5.57
CA ILE A 225 12.96 10.12 -6.55
C ILE A 225 14.24 10.52 -7.31
N VAL A 226 15.29 9.71 -7.13
CA VAL A 226 16.60 9.96 -7.75
C VAL A 226 16.80 9.17 -9.04
N ARG A 227 16.10 8.03 -9.19
CA ARG A 227 16.15 7.20 -10.38
C ARG A 227 14.86 6.43 -10.56
N THR A 228 14.46 6.20 -11.80
CA THR A 228 13.35 5.32 -12.18
C THR A 228 13.80 4.43 -13.33
N GLY A 229 13.45 3.15 -13.28
CA GLY A 229 13.77 2.16 -14.30
C GLY A 229 12.76 1.02 -14.33
N GLY A 230 13.09 -0.03 -15.06
CA GLY A 230 12.35 -1.28 -15.06
C GLY A 230 12.70 -2.19 -13.87
N PRO A 231 12.20 -3.44 -13.86
CA PRO A 231 12.46 -4.41 -12.77
C PRO A 231 13.96 -4.69 -12.56
N GLU A 232 14.78 -4.56 -13.59
CA GLU A 232 16.24 -4.73 -13.53
C GLU A 232 16.92 -3.77 -12.55
N LEU A 233 16.30 -2.61 -12.28
CA LEU A 233 16.84 -1.65 -11.31
C LEU A 233 16.83 -2.23 -9.90
N ALA A 234 15.83 -3.02 -9.53
CA ALA A 234 15.77 -3.68 -8.24
C ALA A 234 16.90 -4.72 -8.06
N VAL A 235 17.20 -5.49 -9.10
CA VAL A 235 18.31 -6.46 -9.09
C VAL A 235 19.63 -5.72 -8.88
N ARG A 236 19.86 -4.64 -9.62
CA ARG A 236 21.07 -3.81 -9.46
C ARG A 236 21.23 -3.25 -8.05
N LEU A 237 20.12 -2.81 -7.42
CA LEU A 237 20.15 -2.30 -6.05
C LEU A 237 20.56 -3.37 -5.03
N GLU A 238 20.17 -4.64 -5.25
CA GLU A 238 20.59 -5.74 -4.39
C GLU A 238 22.07 -6.12 -4.59
N GLU A 239 22.56 -6.11 -5.83
CA GLU A 239 23.93 -6.46 -6.17
C GLU A 239 24.95 -5.37 -5.87
N GLU A 240 24.64 -4.12 -6.23
CA GLU A 240 25.58 -2.98 -6.18
C GLU A 240 25.38 -2.11 -4.92
N GLY A 241 24.20 -2.19 -4.27
CA GLY A 241 23.82 -1.31 -3.16
C GLY A 241 23.30 0.05 -3.61
N TYR A 242 22.68 0.76 -2.66
CA TYR A 242 22.08 2.08 -2.93
C TYR A 242 23.11 3.14 -3.28
N ASP A 243 24.30 3.14 -2.64
CA ASP A 243 25.31 4.17 -2.82
C ASP A 243 25.83 4.24 -4.25
N ALA A 244 26.05 3.09 -4.90
CA ALA A 244 26.51 3.02 -6.29
C ALA A 244 25.46 3.62 -7.24
N VAL A 245 24.19 3.23 -7.08
CA VAL A 245 23.10 3.71 -7.94
C VAL A 245 22.81 5.20 -7.73
N MET A 246 22.95 5.71 -6.49
CA MET A 246 22.77 7.13 -6.17
C MET A 246 23.92 7.99 -6.72
N ALA A 247 25.16 7.51 -6.68
CA ALA A 247 26.30 8.23 -7.24
C ALA A 247 26.17 8.44 -8.74
N GLU A 248 25.72 7.42 -9.49
CA GLU A 248 25.43 7.55 -10.92
C GLU A 248 24.33 8.59 -11.21
N ALA A 249 23.27 8.63 -10.37
CA ALA A 249 22.16 9.57 -10.54
C ALA A 249 22.57 11.03 -10.28
N GLN A 250 23.61 11.28 -9.47
CA GLN A 250 24.16 12.63 -9.22
C GLN A 250 25.14 13.09 -10.31
N ALA A 251 25.70 12.14 -11.06
CA ALA A 251 26.67 12.43 -12.14
C ALA A 251 26.00 12.65 -13.51
N ALA A 252 24.70 12.36 -13.64
CA ALA A 252 23.91 12.46 -14.86
C ALA A 252 23.07 13.75 -14.90
#